data_e78e920353c986dd75f7780479234172
#
_entry.id   e78e920353c986dd75f7780479234172
#
_cell.length_a   1.000
_cell.length_b   1.000
_cell.length_c   1.000
_cell.angle_alpha   90.00
_cell.angle_beta   90.00
_cell.angle_gamma   90.00
#
_symmetry.space_group_name_H-M   'P 1'
#
loop_
_entity.id
_entity.type
_entity.pdbx_description
1 polymer ?
#
loop_
_entity_poly.entity_id
_entity_poly.type
_entity_poly.pdbx_seq_one_letter_code
_entity_poly.pdbx_strand_id
1 'polypeptide(L)'
;MGTNEKLNLTMLCDFYELTMSHGYFEKGYRDRITYFDLFFRRCPDGGGFAIAAGLEQIIEYIQDLHFSADDIDYLRERNLFSEEFLEYLANFKFTGDIWAVPEGTPIFPQEPIITVRAPAIEAQLIETFLLLCINHQSLIATKANRVVRAAQGRTVLEFGSRRAQGADAAILGARAAYIGGCHGTACTISDQLFGVHAGGTMAHAWVQMFDTEYEAFKAYCEMYPENCTLLVDTYNTLKSGVPNAIRVFNEVLKPKGITKCGIRLDSGDMAYLTRKARQMLDEAGWTECQISVSNSLDEYIIQDILRQGAQIDLFGVGERLITARSEPVFGGVYKLAAVVNEDGEVVPKIKISENVGKITNPHFKKLYRFIGNDTGKAIADYLCVYDETVDDSQDIEIFDPEATWKRKTVYNYTAKELQVPIFQSGKLVYKSPSLSEIRKYCLEQVDTLWDEVKRFDNPQTYYVDLSQKLWDIKYGLLKKNS
;
A
#
# COMPACT_ATOMS: atom_id res chain seq x y z
N MET A 1 25.84 16.01 -3.73
CA MET A 1 24.65 15.95 -4.57
C MET A 1 23.91 17.27 -4.38
N GLY A 2 24.05 18.17 -5.26
CA GLY A 2 23.49 19.52 -5.18
C GLY A 2 23.01 19.96 -6.54
N THR A 3 21.83 19.49 -6.91
CA THR A 3 20.98 20.20 -7.89
C THR A 3 19.54 19.81 -7.58
N ASN A 4 18.67 20.79 -7.54
CA ASN A 4 17.21 20.67 -7.40
C ASN A 4 16.54 20.06 -8.65
N GLU A 5 17.25 19.27 -9.44
CA GLU A 5 16.67 18.57 -10.58
C GLU A 5 16.09 17.24 -10.13
N LYS A 6 14.82 17.00 -10.44
CA LYS A 6 14.15 15.72 -10.23
C LYS A 6 14.96 14.63 -10.96
N LEU A 7 15.40 13.61 -10.24
CA LEU A 7 16.14 12.50 -10.82
C LEU A 7 15.30 11.84 -11.93
N ASN A 8 15.85 11.72 -13.13
CA ASN A 8 15.25 10.91 -14.18
C ASN A 8 15.38 9.42 -13.82
N LEU A 9 14.25 8.75 -13.63
CA LEU A 9 14.19 7.34 -13.21
C LEU A 9 14.03 6.36 -14.39
N THR A 10 14.16 6.81 -15.63
CA THR A 10 14.03 5.96 -16.82
C THR A 10 15.03 4.79 -16.81
N MET A 11 16.25 5.04 -16.32
CA MET A 11 17.28 4.01 -16.16
C MET A 11 17.11 3.13 -14.90
N LEU A 12 16.09 3.34 -14.09
CA LEU A 12 15.74 2.46 -12.97
C LEU A 12 14.98 1.23 -13.50
N CYS A 13 15.68 0.42 -14.26
CA CYS A 13 15.19 -0.83 -14.84
C CYS A 13 16.22 -1.93 -14.63
N ASP A 14 15.79 -3.18 -14.56
CA ASP A 14 16.69 -4.31 -14.55
C ASP A 14 17.38 -4.42 -15.92
N PHE A 15 18.68 -4.69 -15.93
CA PHE A 15 19.46 -4.65 -17.17
C PHE A 15 18.95 -5.63 -18.25
N TYR A 16 18.30 -6.74 -17.85
CA TYR A 16 17.69 -7.67 -18.80
C TYR A 16 16.56 -7.04 -19.61
N GLU A 17 15.89 -6.01 -19.08
CA GLU A 17 14.82 -5.30 -19.79
C GLU A 17 15.39 -4.60 -21.03
N LEU A 18 16.57 -3.99 -20.91
CA LEU A 18 17.29 -3.39 -22.05
C LEU A 18 17.79 -4.44 -23.04
N THR A 19 18.39 -5.54 -22.56
CA THR A 19 18.92 -6.58 -23.48
C THR A 19 17.79 -7.33 -24.19
N MET A 20 16.67 -7.61 -23.54
CA MET A 20 15.47 -8.15 -24.19
C MET A 20 14.88 -7.19 -25.20
N SER A 21 14.78 -5.90 -24.85
CA SER A 21 14.28 -4.83 -25.73
C SER A 21 15.12 -4.70 -26.98
N HIS A 22 16.45 -4.74 -26.85
CA HIS A 22 17.36 -4.81 -28.00
C HIS A 22 17.10 -6.05 -28.85
N GLY A 23 16.93 -7.22 -28.22
CA GLY A 23 16.57 -8.45 -28.93
C GLY A 23 15.25 -8.34 -29.68
N TYR A 24 14.21 -7.73 -29.09
CA TYR A 24 12.94 -7.48 -29.77
C TYR A 24 13.10 -6.51 -30.94
N PHE A 25 13.91 -5.47 -30.79
CA PHE A 25 14.22 -4.52 -31.86
C PHE A 25 14.88 -5.21 -33.05
N GLU A 26 15.97 -5.94 -32.83
CA GLU A 26 16.76 -6.65 -33.87
C GLU A 26 15.95 -7.77 -34.58
N LYS A 27 14.98 -8.37 -33.91
CA LYS A 27 14.15 -9.45 -34.47
C LYS A 27 12.81 -8.94 -35.06
N GLY A 28 12.58 -7.63 -35.12
CA GLY A 28 11.37 -7.04 -35.70
C GLY A 28 10.12 -7.18 -34.84
N TYR A 29 10.27 -7.41 -33.54
CA TYR A 29 9.15 -7.52 -32.59
C TYR A 29 8.86 -6.22 -31.83
N ARG A 30 9.58 -5.13 -32.09
CA ARG A 30 9.45 -3.87 -31.34
C ARG A 30 8.01 -3.35 -31.27
N ASP A 31 7.27 -3.44 -32.38
CA ASP A 31 5.91 -2.89 -32.52
C ASP A 31 4.82 -3.96 -32.21
N ARG A 32 5.23 -5.17 -31.84
CA ARG A 32 4.29 -6.24 -31.51
C ARG A 32 3.55 -5.91 -30.23
N ILE A 33 2.23 -5.82 -30.30
CA ILE A 33 1.39 -5.53 -29.12
C ILE A 33 1.41 -6.73 -28.18
N THR A 34 1.65 -6.42 -26.91
CA THR A 34 1.72 -7.38 -25.81
C THR A 34 0.77 -6.98 -24.70
N TYR A 35 0.35 -7.95 -23.89
CA TYR A 35 -0.43 -7.73 -22.68
C TYR A 35 0.33 -8.29 -21.50
N PHE A 36 0.62 -7.47 -20.52
CA PHE A 36 1.25 -7.86 -19.26
C PHE A 36 0.32 -7.59 -18.10
N ASP A 37 0.32 -8.48 -17.12
CA ASP A 37 -0.35 -8.26 -15.84
C ASP A 37 0.66 -8.14 -14.71
N LEU A 38 0.46 -7.13 -13.87
CA LEU A 38 1.08 -7.03 -12.56
C LEU A 38 0.10 -7.56 -11.53
N PHE A 39 0.51 -8.58 -10.75
CA PHE A 39 -0.29 -9.21 -9.70
C PHE A 39 0.61 -9.75 -8.59
N PHE A 40 0.03 -10.21 -7.49
CA PHE A 40 0.77 -10.86 -6.40
C PHE A 40 0.23 -12.25 -6.11
N ARG A 41 0.98 -13.07 -5.36
CA ARG A 41 0.68 -14.51 -5.22
C ARG A 41 0.10 -14.91 -3.87
N ARG A 42 0.39 -14.16 -2.81
CA ARG A 42 -0.13 -14.40 -1.46
C ARG A 42 -0.18 -13.10 -0.67
N CYS A 43 -1.15 -13.00 0.23
CA CYS A 43 -1.24 -11.84 1.11
C CYS A 43 -0.10 -11.85 2.14
N PRO A 44 0.51 -10.69 2.41
CA PRO A 44 1.49 -10.55 3.49
C PRO A 44 0.90 -10.96 4.84
N ASP A 45 1.76 -11.46 5.73
CA ASP A 45 1.39 -11.88 7.09
C ASP A 45 0.26 -12.93 7.15
N GLY A 46 0.09 -13.71 6.09
CA GLY A 46 -1.03 -14.66 5.98
C GLY A 46 -2.40 -14.00 6.04
N GLY A 47 -2.49 -12.72 5.70
CA GLY A 47 -3.74 -11.96 5.70
C GLY A 47 -4.73 -12.41 4.65
N GLY A 48 -6.00 -12.02 4.78
CA GLY A 48 -7.06 -12.38 3.83
C GLY A 48 -7.10 -11.49 2.59
N PHE A 49 -6.45 -10.33 2.60
CA PHE A 49 -6.40 -9.35 1.50
C PHE A 49 -5.19 -8.43 1.64
N ALA A 50 -4.88 -7.70 0.59
CA ALA A 50 -3.94 -6.58 0.60
C ALA A 50 -4.62 -5.28 0.15
N ILE A 51 -3.94 -4.15 0.27
CA ILE A 51 -4.43 -2.84 -0.18
C ILE A 51 -3.58 -2.38 -1.37
N ALA A 52 -4.20 -2.06 -2.48
CA ALA A 52 -3.51 -1.49 -3.64
C ALA A 52 -3.05 -0.05 -3.33
N ALA A 53 -1.75 0.22 -3.56
CA ALA A 53 -1.17 1.57 -3.45
C ALA A 53 0.08 1.68 -4.33
N GLY A 54 0.42 2.91 -4.76
CA GLY A 54 1.59 3.21 -5.60
C GLY A 54 1.25 3.63 -7.03
N LEU A 55 -0.01 3.72 -7.40
CA LEU A 55 -0.43 4.09 -8.76
C LEU A 55 -0.05 5.52 -9.13
N GLU A 56 -0.11 6.46 -8.21
CA GLU A 56 0.21 7.87 -8.48
C GLU A 56 1.66 8.03 -8.96
N GLN A 57 2.61 7.36 -8.30
CA GLN A 57 4.02 7.41 -8.70
C GLN A 57 4.27 6.73 -10.05
N ILE A 58 3.49 5.71 -10.38
CA ILE A 58 3.52 5.07 -11.71
C ILE A 58 3.03 6.04 -12.77
N ILE A 59 1.95 6.78 -12.51
CA ILE A 59 1.43 7.80 -13.43
C ILE A 59 2.49 8.88 -13.69
N GLU A 60 3.11 9.40 -12.62
CA GLU A 60 4.18 10.40 -12.74
C GLU A 60 5.38 9.87 -13.55
N TYR A 61 5.79 8.63 -13.28
CA TYR A 61 6.89 8.00 -13.99
C TYR A 61 6.61 7.86 -15.49
N ILE A 62 5.45 7.33 -15.86
CA ILE A 62 5.09 7.13 -17.29
C ILE A 62 5.01 8.46 -18.03
N GLN A 63 4.54 9.54 -17.38
CA GLN A 63 4.49 10.87 -17.99
C GLN A 63 5.88 11.47 -18.22
N ASP A 64 6.82 11.17 -17.33
CA ASP A 64 8.21 11.69 -17.39
C ASP A 64 9.18 10.74 -18.10
N LEU A 65 8.72 9.59 -18.57
CA LEU A 65 9.56 8.52 -19.13
C LEU A 65 10.25 8.94 -20.43
N HIS A 66 11.56 9.12 -20.38
CA HIS A 66 12.41 9.45 -21.53
C HIS A 66 13.88 9.14 -21.25
N PHE A 67 14.62 8.70 -22.24
CA PHE A 67 16.06 8.55 -22.13
C PHE A 67 16.76 9.90 -22.43
N SER A 68 17.57 10.35 -21.49
CA SER A 68 18.40 11.55 -21.69
C SER A 68 19.60 11.28 -22.61
N ALA A 69 20.26 12.33 -23.09
CA ALA A 69 21.49 12.19 -23.87
C ALA A 69 22.57 11.44 -23.08
N ASP A 70 22.70 11.73 -21.77
CA ASP A 70 23.67 11.08 -20.89
C ASP A 70 23.37 9.58 -20.73
N ASP A 71 22.07 9.19 -20.67
CA ASP A 71 21.66 7.78 -20.63
C ASP A 71 22.07 7.06 -21.91
N ILE A 72 21.84 7.67 -23.06
CA ILE A 72 22.21 7.09 -24.36
C ILE A 72 23.73 6.95 -24.51
N ASP A 73 24.50 7.95 -24.09
CA ASP A 73 25.95 7.91 -24.13
C ASP A 73 26.49 6.82 -23.19
N TYR A 74 25.95 6.68 -21.98
CA TYR A 74 26.28 5.60 -21.08
C TYR A 74 25.98 4.21 -21.71
N LEU A 75 24.81 4.04 -22.33
CA LEU A 75 24.47 2.78 -22.99
C LEU A 75 25.38 2.48 -24.19
N ARG A 76 25.79 3.51 -24.94
CA ARG A 76 26.74 3.40 -26.06
C ARG A 76 28.11 2.92 -25.60
N GLU A 77 28.62 3.45 -24.49
CA GLU A 77 29.91 3.03 -23.89
C GLU A 77 29.92 1.55 -23.47
N ARG A 78 28.75 0.97 -23.20
CA ARG A 78 28.64 -0.47 -22.90
C ARG A 78 28.99 -1.38 -24.09
N ASN A 79 28.96 -0.89 -25.32
CA ASN A 79 29.25 -1.62 -26.56
C ASN A 79 28.43 -2.91 -26.73
N LEU A 80 27.16 -2.90 -26.29
CA LEU A 80 26.24 -4.04 -26.31
C LEU A 80 25.04 -3.82 -27.24
N PHE A 81 24.77 -2.58 -27.59
CA PHE A 81 23.56 -2.17 -28.29
C PHE A 81 23.91 -1.58 -29.66
N SER A 82 23.06 -1.82 -30.68
CA SER A 82 23.21 -1.19 -31.99
C SER A 82 22.90 0.30 -31.94
N GLU A 83 23.52 1.11 -32.82
CA GLU A 83 23.23 2.55 -32.88
C GLU A 83 21.76 2.81 -33.24
N GLU A 84 21.16 1.99 -34.07
CA GLU A 84 19.75 2.05 -34.45
C GLU A 84 18.83 1.86 -33.24
N PHE A 85 19.17 0.94 -32.33
CA PHE A 85 18.43 0.75 -31.08
C PHE A 85 18.64 1.94 -30.12
N LEU A 86 19.85 2.48 -30.01
CA LEU A 86 20.13 3.66 -29.19
C LEU A 86 19.37 4.90 -29.72
N GLU A 87 19.27 5.06 -31.03
CA GLU A 87 18.45 6.10 -31.65
C GLU A 87 16.95 5.91 -31.34
N TYR A 88 16.47 4.66 -31.36
CA TYR A 88 15.11 4.34 -30.95
C TYR A 88 14.86 4.74 -29.49
N LEU A 89 15.78 4.40 -28.56
CA LEU A 89 15.68 4.81 -27.16
C LEU A 89 15.73 6.31 -26.97
N ALA A 90 16.56 7.06 -27.70
CA ALA A 90 16.64 8.51 -27.64
C ALA A 90 15.31 9.18 -28.03
N ASN A 91 14.47 8.51 -28.82
CA ASN A 91 13.13 8.98 -29.23
C ASN A 91 12.00 8.26 -28.50
N PHE A 92 12.32 7.50 -27.46
CA PHE A 92 11.37 6.64 -26.73
C PHE A 92 10.21 7.45 -26.12
N LYS A 93 9.00 6.96 -26.32
CA LYS A 93 7.78 7.42 -25.66
C LYS A 93 6.87 6.25 -25.39
N PHE A 94 6.21 6.25 -24.24
CA PHE A 94 5.17 5.28 -23.97
C PHE A 94 3.90 5.63 -24.77
N THR A 95 3.42 4.71 -25.58
CA THR A 95 2.22 4.89 -26.45
C THR A 95 1.11 3.88 -26.13
N GLY A 96 1.33 3.02 -25.14
CA GLY A 96 0.42 1.96 -24.77
C GLY A 96 -0.79 2.40 -23.96
N ASP A 97 -1.57 1.42 -23.57
CA ASP A 97 -2.72 1.53 -22.68
C ASP A 97 -2.40 0.89 -21.33
N ILE A 98 -2.88 1.47 -20.25
CA ILE A 98 -2.76 0.94 -18.90
C ILE A 98 -4.12 0.98 -18.21
N TRP A 99 -4.53 -0.13 -17.64
CA TRP A 99 -5.64 -0.24 -16.70
C TRP A 99 -5.10 -0.62 -15.32
N ALA A 100 -5.69 -0.06 -14.28
CA ALA A 100 -5.31 -0.39 -12.90
C ALA A 100 -6.50 -0.37 -11.96
N VAL A 101 -6.41 -1.11 -10.86
CA VAL A 101 -7.33 -0.92 -9.74
C VAL A 101 -6.99 0.39 -9.05
N PRO A 102 -7.99 1.21 -8.64
CA PRO A 102 -7.75 2.44 -7.90
C PRO A 102 -7.02 2.17 -6.57
N GLU A 103 -6.17 3.11 -6.15
CA GLU A 103 -5.51 3.03 -4.85
C GLU A 103 -6.56 2.95 -3.72
N GLY A 104 -6.21 2.21 -2.67
CA GLY A 104 -7.12 1.93 -1.56
C GLY A 104 -8.06 0.73 -1.78
N THR A 105 -8.08 0.14 -2.97
CA THR A 105 -8.88 -1.06 -3.24
C THR A 105 -8.29 -2.27 -2.51
N PRO A 106 -9.08 -3.04 -1.73
CA PRO A 106 -8.67 -4.36 -1.28
C PRO A 106 -8.48 -5.28 -2.49
N ILE A 107 -7.34 -5.96 -2.56
CA ILE A 107 -6.92 -6.84 -3.65
C ILE A 107 -6.57 -8.22 -3.12
N PHE A 108 -6.71 -9.23 -3.99
CA PHE A 108 -6.49 -10.62 -3.64
C PHE A 108 -5.43 -11.26 -4.55
N PRO A 109 -4.81 -12.38 -4.15
CA PRO A 109 -3.83 -13.08 -4.97
C PRO A 109 -4.36 -13.45 -6.36
N GLN A 110 -3.49 -13.39 -7.37
CA GLN A 110 -3.75 -13.75 -8.78
C GLN A 110 -4.67 -12.78 -9.56
N GLU A 111 -5.10 -11.69 -8.95
CA GLU A 111 -5.82 -10.62 -9.64
C GLU A 111 -4.86 -9.65 -10.33
N PRO A 112 -5.14 -9.22 -11.58
CA PRO A 112 -4.35 -8.19 -12.22
C PRO A 112 -4.61 -6.83 -11.53
N ILE A 113 -3.62 -6.34 -10.79
CA ILE A 113 -3.63 -5.00 -10.18
C ILE A 113 -3.47 -3.95 -11.28
N ILE A 114 -2.55 -4.22 -12.21
CA ILE A 114 -2.30 -3.39 -13.38
C ILE A 114 -2.25 -4.31 -14.60
N THR A 115 -2.91 -3.91 -15.68
CA THR A 115 -2.78 -4.51 -17.00
C THR A 115 -2.21 -3.49 -17.96
N VAL A 116 -1.13 -3.85 -18.64
CA VAL A 116 -0.45 -3.03 -19.66
C VAL A 116 -0.66 -3.66 -21.02
N ARG A 117 -1.19 -2.89 -21.97
CA ARG A 117 -1.25 -3.22 -23.40
C ARG A 117 -0.35 -2.25 -24.16
N ALA A 118 0.78 -2.70 -24.67
CA ALA A 118 1.71 -1.84 -25.35
C ALA A 118 2.59 -2.62 -26.34
N PRO A 119 3.31 -1.91 -27.25
CA PRO A 119 4.43 -2.48 -27.99
C PRO A 119 5.42 -3.17 -27.06
N ALA A 120 6.02 -4.27 -27.50
CA ALA A 120 6.80 -5.18 -26.65
C ALA A 120 7.91 -4.47 -25.86
N ILE A 121 8.63 -3.53 -26.47
CA ILE A 121 9.71 -2.79 -25.81
C ILE A 121 9.15 -1.86 -24.75
N GLU A 122 8.06 -1.14 -25.05
CA GLU A 122 7.44 -0.21 -24.12
C GLU A 122 6.89 -0.92 -22.89
N ALA A 123 6.22 -2.06 -23.08
CA ALA A 123 5.71 -2.87 -21.98
C ALA A 123 6.82 -3.48 -21.12
N GLN A 124 7.99 -3.80 -21.73
CA GLN A 124 9.10 -4.41 -21.01
C GLN A 124 9.87 -3.41 -20.14
N LEU A 125 10.14 -2.21 -20.66
CA LEU A 125 11.00 -1.22 -20.00
C LEU A 125 10.38 -0.57 -18.74
N ILE A 126 9.12 -0.81 -18.47
CA ILE A 126 8.43 -0.25 -17.30
C ILE A 126 8.27 -1.26 -16.15
N GLU A 127 8.66 -2.53 -16.35
CA GLU A 127 8.45 -3.63 -15.39
C GLU A 127 8.98 -3.30 -14.01
N THR A 128 10.27 -2.97 -13.91
CA THR A 128 10.93 -2.76 -12.61
C THR A 128 10.30 -1.63 -11.83
N PHE A 129 10.01 -0.49 -12.47
CA PHE A 129 9.44 0.66 -11.77
C PHE A 129 8.00 0.40 -11.28
N LEU A 130 7.17 -0.23 -12.11
CA LEU A 130 5.81 -0.62 -11.71
C LEU A 130 5.85 -1.54 -10.49
N LEU A 131 6.71 -2.54 -10.52
CA LEU A 131 6.87 -3.49 -9.42
C LEU A 131 7.38 -2.81 -8.15
N LEU A 132 8.36 -1.91 -8.27
CA LEU A 132 8.91 -1.18 -7.13
C LEU A 132 7.84 -0.37 -6.40
N CYS A 133 7.01 0.38 -7.14
CA CYS A 133 5.94 1.18 -6.56
C CYS A 133 4.87 0.34 -5.88
N ILE A 134 4.34 -0.68 -6.58
CA ILE A 134 3.25 -1.51 -6.06
C ILE A 134 3.76 -2.37 -4.89
N ASN A 135 4.93 -2.99 -5.00
CA ASN A 135 5.47 -3.83 -3.93
C ASN A 135 5.63 -3.06 -2.61
N HIS A 136 6.28 -1.89 -2.66
CA HIS A 136 6.53 -1.12 -1.45
C HIS A 136 5.25 -0.52 -0.86
N GLN A 137 4.50 0.24 -1.66
CA GLN A 137 3.38 0.99 -1.11
C GLN A 137 2.19 0.09 -0.75
N SER A 138 1.90 -0.96 -1.54
CA SER A 138 0.85 -1.92 -1.17
C SER A 138 1.19 -2.71 0.08
N LEU A 139 2.46 -3.07 0.27
CA LEU A 139 2.92 -3.73 1.49
C LEU A 139 2.68 -2.86 2.72
N ILE A 140 3.12 -1.59 2.67
CA ILE A 140 3.00 -0.68 3.81
C ILE A 140 1.54 -0.29 4.07
N ALA A 141 0.74 -0.04 3.03
CA ALA A 141 -0.70 0.23 3.18
C ALA A 141 -1.43 -0.97 3.82
N THR A 142 -1.09 -2.19 3.41
CA THR A 142 -1.65 -3.43 3.99
C THR A 142 -1.27 -3.56 5.46
N LYS A 143 0.01 -3.36 5.81
CA LYS A 143 0.48 -3.41 7.20
C LYS A 143 -0.18 -2.34 8.06
N ALA A 144 -0.27 -1.10 7.55
CA ALA A 144 -0.96 0.00 8.23
C ALA A 144 -2.44 -0.32 8.48
N ASN A 145 -3.15 -0.91 7.50
CA ASN A 145 -4.54 -1.29 7.68
C ASN A 145 -4.73 -2.35 8.78
N ARG A 146 -3.81 -3.32 8.88
CA ARG A 146 -3.82 -4.30 9.98
C ARG A 146 -3.67 -3.61 11.34
N VAL A 147 -2.70 -2.70 11.45
CA VAL A 147 -2.44 -1.93 12.68
C VAL A 147 -3.64 -1.05 13.05
N VAL A 148 -4.23 -0.34 12.09
CA VAL A 148 -5.41 0.53 12.31
C VAL A 148 -6.61 -0.28 12.79
N ARG A 149 -6.88 -1.43 12.19
CA ARG A 149 -7.97 -2.33 12.63
C ARG A 149 -7.74 -2.87 14.05
N ALA A 150 -6.48 -3.20 14.37
CA ALA A 150 -6.10 -3.64 15.71
C ALA A 150 -6.33 -2.56 16.78
N ALA A 151 -6.21 -1.28 16.40
CA ALA A 151 -6.41 -0.15 17.29
C ALA A 151 -7.89 0.12 17.65
N GLN A 152 -8.84 -0.58 17.02
CA GLN A 152 -10.27 -0.52 17.37
C GLN A 152 -10.84 0.91 17.43
N GLY A 153 -10.62 1.69 16.39
CA GLY A 153 -11.11 3.06 16.26
C GLY A 153 -10.25 4.15 16.93
N ARG A 154 -9.16 3.76 17.62
CA ARG A 154 -8.22 4.72 18.21
C ARG A 154 -7.31 5.32 17.13
N THR A 155 -6.79 6.50 17.41
CA THR A 155 -5.88 7.17 16.49
C THR A 155 -4.57 6.39 16.32
N VAL A 156 -4.13 6.22 15.09
CA VAL A 156 -2.83 5.64 14.75
C VAL A 156 -2.03 6.64 13.94
N LEU A 157 -0.81 6.96 14.40
CA LEU A 157 0.17 7.77 13.66
C LEU A 157 1.35 6.89 13.24
N GLU A 158 1.81 7.09 12.01
CA GLU A 158 3.01 6.46 11.48
C GLU A 158 4.25 7.18 12.02
N PHE A 159 5.09 6.51 12.82
CA PHE A 159 6.29 7.08 13.48
C PHE A 159 7.60 6.39 13.05
N GLY A 160 7.62 5.82 11.85
CA GLY A 160 8.70 4.96 11.39
C GLY A 160 9.76 5.59 10.49
N SER A 161 9.63 6.84 10.07
CA SER A 161 10.48 7.47 9.04
C SER A 161 11.99 7.20 9.23
N ARG A 162 12.50 7.34 10.45
CA ARG A 162 13.92 7.09 10.77
C ARG A 162 14.35 5.61 10.72
N ARG A 163 13.42 4.69 10.51
CA ARG A 163 13.64 3.22 10.42
C ARG A 163 13.37 2.66 9.02
N ALA A 164 12.91 3.49 8.10
CA ALA A 164 12.66 3.10 6.72
C ALA A 164 13.97 2.80 5.97
N GLN A 165 13.88 2.02 4.89
CA GLN A 165 15.01 1.64 4.05
C GLN A 165 15.30 2.71 2.97
N GLY A 166 15.62 3.91 3.41
CA GLY A 166 15.96 5.04 2.55
C GLY A 166 14.93 6.16 2.57
N ALA A 167 15.26 7.30 1.96
CA ALA A 167 14.44 8.49 2.01
C ALA A 167 13.08 8.27 1.33
N ASP A 168 13.08 7.69 0.13
CA ASP A 168 11.84 7.42 -0.61
C ASP A 168 10.93 6.46 0.14
N ALA A 169 11.50 5.42 0.77
CA ALA A 169 10.75 4.50 1.60
C ALA A 169 10.11 5.18 2.83
N ALA A 170 10.75 6.18 3.41
CA ALA A 170 10.17 6.97 4.49
C ALA A 170 9.02 7.86 3.98
N ILE A 171 9.22 8.55 2.86
CA ILE A 171 8.27 9.50 2.29
C ILE A 171 7.03 8.78 1.75
N LEU A 172 7.24 7.79 0.87
CA LEU A 172 6.17 7.02 0.23
C LEU A 172 5.53 6.02 1.20
N GLY A 173 6.30 5.53 2.17
CA GLY A 173 5.76 4.68 3.23
C GLY A 173 4.78 5.43 4.14
N ALA A 174 5.03 6.70 4.47
CA ALA A 174 4.09 7.54 5.20
C ALA A 174 2.80 7.79 4.40
N ARG A 175 2.91 8.05 3.07
CA ARG A 175 1.78 8.14 2.16
C ARG A 175 0.96 6.85 2.15
N ALA A 176 1.61 5.72 1.99
CA ALA A 176 0.97 4.41 1.95
C ALA A 176 0.30 4.04 3.28
N ALA A 177 0.93 4.35 4.40
CA ALA A 177 0.35 4.15 5.73
C ALA A 177 -0.94 4.98 5.93
N TYR A 178 -0.97 6.21 5.39
CA TYR A 178 -2.16 7.04 5.40
C TYR A 178 -3.29 6.43 4.56
N ILE A 179 -3.00 5.92 3.35
CA ILE A 179 -3.97 5.16 2.55
C ILE A 179 -4.53 3.99 3.34
N GLY A 180 -3.67 3.22 4.04
CA GLY A 180 -4.05 2.09 4.88
C GLY A 180 -4.89 2.46 6.11
N GLY A 181 -5.08 3.75 6.40
CA GLY A 181 -5.97 4.26 7.44
C GLY A 181 -5.29 5.00 8.58
N CYS A 182 -3.96 5.12 8.62
CA CYS A 182 -3.30 5.99 9.61
C CYS A 182 -3.83 7.42 9.53
N HIS A 183 -3.83 8.13 10.66
CA HIS A 183 -4.37 9.49 10.76
C HIS A 183 -3.34 10.56 10.43
N GLY A 184 -2.05 10.21 10.42
CA GLY A 184 -0.95 11.11 10.14
C GLY A 184 0.40 10.40 10.27
N THR A 185 1.47 11.16 10.18
CA THR A 185 2.86 10.68 10.19
C THR A 185 3.76 11.58 11.04
N ALA A 186 4.96 11.10 11.39
CA ALA A 186 6.05 11.96 11.90
C ALA A 186 6.93 12.52 10.76
N CYS A 187 6.66 12.15 9.50
CA CYS A 187 7.45 12.54 8.33
C CYS A 187 7.00 13.91 7.79
N THR A 188 7.69 14.96 8.16
CA THR A 188 7.32 16.34 7.81
C THR A 188 7.26 16.59 6.29
N ILE A 189 8.18 16.00 5.53
CA ILE A 189 8.17 16.16 4.06
C ILE A 189 6.95 15.48 3.40
N SER A 190 6.43 14.40 4.00
CA SER A 190 5.21 13.75 3.50
C SER A 190 3.97 14.60 3.73
N ASP A 191 3.94 15.43 4.78
CA ASP A 191 2.91 16.45 4.95
C ASP A 191 2.99 17.49 3.85
N GLN A 192 4.18 18.02 3.61
CA GLN A 192 4.40 19.04 2.58
C GLN A 192 4.03 18.55 1.16
N LEU A 193 4.37 17.29 0.82
CA LEU A 193 4.15 16.76 -0.52
C LEU A 193 2.74 16.21 -0.75
N PHE A 194 2.16 15.58 0.26
CA PHE A 194 0.92 14.81 0.11
C PHE A 194 -0.22 15.27 1.03
N GLY A 195 0.04 16.23 1.92
CA GLY A 195 -0.95 16.67 2.90
C GLY A 195 -1.26 15.63 3.99
N VAL A 196 -0.35 14.69 4.24
CA VAL A 196 -0.45 13.75 5.36
C VAL A 196 -0.06 14.48 6.64
N HIS A 197 -1.03 14.83 7.46
CA HIS A 197 -0.78 15.63 8.66
C HIS A 197 0.42 15.13 9.48
N ALA A 198 1.43 15.99 9.63
CA ALA A 198 2.61 15.68 10.43
C ALA A 198 2.31 15.97 11.91
N GLY A 199 2.52 14.96 12.75
CA GLY A 199 2.34 15.03 14.19
C GLY A 199 3.54 14.50 14.95
N GLY A 200 3.74 15.02 16.14
CA GLY A 200 4.81 14.61 17.03
C GLY A 200 4.72 15.36 18.34
N THR A 201 5.53 14.92 19.28
CA THR A 201 5.63 15.57 20.60
C THR A 201 7.08 15.97 20.87
N MET A 202 7.73 15.37 21.83
CA MET A 202 9.13 15.59 22.16
C MET A 202 9.89 14.25 22.18
N ALA A 203 11.19 14.30 22.17
CA ALA A 203 12.06 13.15 22.50
C ALA A 203 12.57 13.28 23.95
N HIS A 204 13.10 12.17 24.50
CA HIS A 204 13.74 12.18 25.84
C HIS A 204 14.84 13.22 25.96
N ALA A 205 15.56 13.52 24.87
CA ALA A 205 16.57 14.56 24.82
C ALA A 205 16.06 15.95 25.23
N TRP A 206 14.79 16.28 24.91
CA TRP A 206 14.18 17.52 25.38
C TRP A 206 14.13 17.57 26.90
N VAL A 207 13.67 16.49 27.53
CA VAL A 207 13.59 16.41 29.00
C VAL A 207 14.97 16.50 29.63
N GLN A 208 15.95 15.83 29.02
CA GLN A 208 17.34 15.78 29.51
C GLN A 208 18.12 17.10 29.35
N MET A 209 17.66 18.03 28.51
CA MET A 209 18.30 19.35 28.32
C MET A 209 18.02 20.32 29.48
N PHE A 210 17.06 20.03 30.34
CA PHE A 210 16.67 20.86 31.48
C PHE A 210 17.22 20.24 32.78
N ASP A 211 17.40 21.06 33.80
CA ASP A 211 17.87 20.59 35.11
C ASP A 211 16.88 19.63 35.76
N THR A 212 15.58 19.83 35.51
CA THR A 212 14.51 18.97 36.02
C THR A 212 13.47 18.63 34.97
N GLU A 213 12.86 17.46 35.09
CA GLU A 213 11.74 17.01 34.24
C GLU A 213 10.56 17.98 34.31
N TYR A 214 10.29 18.54 35.48
CA TYR A 214 9.25 19.55 35.68
C TYR A 214 9.50 20.82 34.85
N GLU A 215 10.72 21.34 34.82
CA GLU A 215 11.09 22.54 34.03
C GLU A 215 10.92 22.25 32.53
N ALA A 216 11.34 21.08 32.06
CA ALA A 216 11.20 20.65 30.69
C ALA A 216 9.72 20.61 30.27
N PHE A 217 8.86 20.02 31.11
CA PHE A 217 7.42 19.92 30.86
C PHE A 217 6.74 21.30 30.90
N LYS A 218 7.12 22.14 31.86
CA LYS A 218 6.59 23.51 31.99
C LYS A 218 6.93 24.34 30.76
N ALA A 219 8.18 24.33 30.32
CA ALA A 219 8.63 25.06 29.14
C ALA A 219 7.86 24.60 27.86
N TYR A 220 7.69 23.29 27.68
CA TYR A 220 6.93 22.78 26.52
C TYR A 220 5.47 23.18 26.57
N CYS A 221 4.84 23.06 27.71
CA CYS A 221 3.44 23.39 27.91
C CYS A 221 3.14 24.90 27.76
N GLU A 222 4.10 25.75 28.15
CA GLU A 222 4.00 27.21 27.96
C GLU A 222 4.08 27.61 26.48
N MET A 223 4.95 26.91 25.69
CA MET A 223 5.11 27.16 24.25
C MET A 223 3.97 26.60 23.41
N TYR A 224 3.46 25.42 23.78
CA TYR A 224 2.44 24.68 22.98
C TYR A 224 1.21 24.32 23.83
N PRO A 225 0.51 25.28 24.44
CA PRO A 225 -0.57 24.98 25.39
C PRO A 225 -1.75 24.24 24.75
N GLU A 226 -2.07 24.52 23.47
CA GLU A 226 -3.18 23.87 22.74
C GLU A 226 -2.82 22.48 22.20
N ASN A 227 -1.54 22.12 22.21
CA ASN A 227 -1.03 20.84 21.70
C ASN A 227 0.00 20.22 22.64
N CYS A 228 -0.30 20.28 23.94
CA CYS A 228 0.61 19.83 24.98
C CYS A 228 0.49 18.33 25.22
N THR A 229 1.45 17.56 24.73
CA THR A 229 1.63 16.13 25.04
C THR A 229 3.02 15.91 25.63
N LEU A 230 3.09 15.45 26.88
CA LEU A 230 4.32 15.33 27.65
C LEU A 230 4.82 13.87 27.68
N LEU A 231 6.11 13.67 27.40
CA LEU A 231 6.76 12.36 27.44
C LEU A 231 7.19 12.01 28.85
N VAL A 232 6.44 11.12 29.51
CA VAL A 232 6.47 10.94 30.98
C VAL A 232 7.34 9.79 31.47
N ASP A 233 8.06 9.13 30.58
CA ASP A 233 8.84 7.93 30.92
C ASP A 233 10.37 8.11 30.76
N THR A 234 10.86 9.36 30.79
CA THR A 234 12.29 9.63 30.72
C THR A 234 13.04 9.06 31.94
N TYR A 235 12.49 9.17 33.14
CA TYR A 235 13.07 8.64 34.35
C TYR A 235 12.17 7.63 35.07
N ASN A 236 11.06 8.04 35.61
CA ASN A 236 10.10 7.14 36.26
C ASN A 236 8.68 7.60 36.01
N THR A 237 7.96 6.83 35.20
CA THR A 237 6.61 7.18 34.74
C THR A 237 5.66 7.52 35.90
N LEU A 238 5.56 6.67 36.92
CA LEU A 238 4.54 6.81 37.98
C LEU A 238 5.01 7.64 39.17
N LYS A 239 6.34 7.73 39.45
CA LYS A 239 6.86 8.45 40.60
C LYS A 239 7.26 9.89 40.26
N SER A 240 7.58 10.21 39.01
CA SER A 240 7.97 11.56 38.60
C SER A 240 7.23 12.05 37.36
N GLY A 241 7.20 11.30 36.27
CA GLY A 241 6.66 11.77 34.99
C GLY A 241 5.21 12.19 35.06
N VAL A 242 4.29 11.29 35.40
CA VAL A 242 2.85 11.61 35.52
C VAL A 242 2.58 12.65 36.61
N PRO A 243 3.17 12.58 37.83
CA PRO A 243 3.02 13.65 38.81
C PRO A 243 3.48 15.02 38.32
N ASN A 244 4.63 15.13 37.67
CA ASN A 244 5.13 16.40 37.12
C ASN A 244 4.25 16.91 35.99
N ALA A 245 3.73 16.02 35.11
CA ALA A 245 2.77 16.40 34.08
C ALA A 245 1.50 16.99 34.68
N ILE A 246 0.90 16.32 35.67
CA ILE A 246 -0.30 16.81 36.39
C ILE A 246 -0.03 18.17 37.03
N ARG A 247 1.14 18.32 37.66
CA ARG A 247 1.52 19.60 38.27
C ARG A 247 1.58 20.71 37.22
N VAL A 248 2.24 20.50 36.12
CA VAL A 248 2.35 21.46 35.01
C VAL A 248 1.00 21.77 34.38
N PHE A 249 0.15 20.79 34.17
CA PHE A 249 -1.20 21.02 33.67
C PHE A 249 -2.02 21.91 34.61
N ASN A 250 -1.90 21.70 35.94
CA ASN A 250 -2.59 22.54 36.93
C ASN A 250 -2.05 23.98 36.96
N GLU A 251 -0.73 24.15 36.78
CA GLU A 251 -0.08 25.46 36.84
C GLU A 251 -0.18 26.27 35.55
N VAL A 252 -0.18 25.61 34.38
CA VAL A 252 -0.08 26.27 33.07
C VAL A 252 -1.38 26.20 32.27
N LEU A 253 -2.04 25.05 32.18
CA LEU A 253 -3.23 24.87 31.32
C LEU A 253 -4.53 25.28 32.04
N LYS A 254 -4.68 24.82 33.27
CA LYS A 254 -5.90 25.07 34.05
C LYS A 254 -6.23 26.55 34.18
N PRO A 255 -5.27 27.46 34.48
CA PRO A 255 -5.55 28.91 34.53
C PRO A 255 -5.98 29.52 33.21
N LYS A 256 -5.62 28.87 32.07
CA LYS A 256 -6.01 29.28 30.72
C LYS A 256 -7.34 28.65 30.26
N GLY A 257 -7.98 27.83 31.09
CA GLY A 257 -9.19 27.10 30.73
C GLY A 257 -8.99 26.00 29.71
N ILE A 258 -7.73 25.52 29.50
CA ILE A 258 -7.41 24.45 28.54
C ILE A 258 -7.53 23.12 29.25
N THR A 259 -8.42 22.24 28.73
CA THR A 259 -8.66 20.88 29.24
C THR A 259 -7.99 19.81 28.38
N LYS A 260 -7.73 20.11 27.09
CA LYS A 260 -7.09 19.19 26.14
C LYS A 260 -5.60 19.16 26.39
N CYS A 261 -5.10 18.00 26.78
CA CYS A 261 -3.68 17.72 26.96
C CYS A 261 -3.42 16.24 26.72
N GLY A 262 -2.16 15.83 26.76
CA GLY A 262 -1.80 14.44 26.62
C GLY A 262 -0.53 14.08 27.38
N ILE A 263 -0.39 12.80 27.64
CA ILE A 263 0.86 12.18 28.04
C ILE A 263 1.28 11.10 27.03
N ARG A 264 2.57 10.84 26.91
CA ARG A 264 3.07 9.77 26.05
C ARG A 264 4.01 8.87 26.85
N LEU A 265 3.83 7.56 26.64
CA LEU A 265 4.70 6.50 27.16
C LEU A 265 5.39 5.81 25.97
N ASP A 266 6.70 5.63 26.07
CA ASP A 266 7.54 5.01 25.02
C ASP A 266 8.26 3.75 25.53
N SER A 267 8.08 3.38 26.81
CA SER A 267 8.76 2.25 27.46
C SER A 267 7.95 1.63 28.59
N GLY A 268 8.31 0.40 28.96
CA GLY A 268 7.69 -0.35 30.07
C GLY A 268 6.46 -1.14 29.67
N ASP A 269 5.74 -1.68 30.65
CA ASP A 269 4.49 -2.40 30.43
C ASP A 269 3.35 -1.45 30.16
N MET A 270 2.95 -1.33 28.90
CA MET A 270 1.94 -0.36 28.45
C MET A 270 0.58 -0.60 29.08
N ALA A 271 0.18 -1.88 29.26
CA ALA A 271 -1.12 -2.19 29.84
C ALA A 271 -1.18 -1.78 31.32
N TYR A 272 -0.14 -2.06 32.08
CA TYR A 272 -0.06 -1.65 33.50
C TYR A 272 0.07 -0.15 33.67
N LEU A 273 1.06 0.46 32.96
CA LEU A 273 1.38 1.87 33.13
C LEU A 273 0.24 2.79 32.69
N THR A 274 -0.44 2.49 31.58
CA THR A 274 -1.55 3.33 31.10
C THR A 274 -2.76 3.29 32.04
N ARG A 275 -3.08 2.12 32.62
CA ARG A 275 -4.13 2.03 33.65
C ARG A 275 -3.80 2.86 34.88
N LYS A 276 -2.55 2.79 35.37
CA LYS A 276 -2.11 3.58 36.52
C LYS A 276 -2.05 5.07 36.22
N ALA A 277 -1.52 5.45 35.07
CA ALA A 277 -1.49 6.86 34.63
C ALA A 277 -2.92 7.41 34.48
N ARG A 278 -3.86 6.66 33.90
CA ARG A 278 -5.25 7.06 33.78
C ARG A 278 -5.88 7.32 35.17
N GLN A 279 -5.69 6.39 36.09
CA GLN A 279 -6.16 6.56 37.47
C GLN A 279 -5.64 7.88 38.11
N MET A 280 -4.35 8.14 38.01
CA MET A 280 -3.73 9.34 38.57
C MET A 280 -4.23 10.62 37.92
N LEU A 281 -4.44 10.61 36.59
CA LEU A 281 -4.98 11.75 35.86
C LEU A 281 -6.42 12.01 36.24
N ASP A 282 -7.25 10.98 36.39
CA ASP A 282 -8.69 11.12 36.81
C ASP A 282 -8.80 11.63 38.23
N GLU A 283 -8.01 11.11 39.17
CA GLU A 283 -7.96 11.59 40.56
C GLU A 283 -7.53 13.07 40.66
N ALA A 284 -6.71 13.54 39.70
CA ALA A 284 -6.29 14.93 39.58
C ALA A 284 -7.30 15.84 38.80
N GLY A 285 -8.39 15.26 38.28
CA GLY A 285 -9.41 15.98 37.50
C GLY A 285 -9.10 16.15 36.01
N TRP A 286 -8.07 15.47 35.48
CA TRP A 286 -7.68 15.50 34.05
C TRP A 286 -8.27 14.32 33.27
N THR A 287 -9.57 14.15 33.35
CA THR A 287 -10.32 13.03 32.77
C THR A 287 -10.27 12.97 31.24
N GLU A 288 -10.07 14.12 30.56
CA GLU A 288 -9.97 14.25 29.12
C GLU A 288 -8.51 14.21 28.61
N CYS A 289 -7.53 14.06 29.50
CA CYS A 289 -6.12 13.95 29.11
C CYS A 289 -5.90 12.67 28.30
N GLN A 290 -5.41 12.82 27.07
CA GLN A 290 -5.13 11.67 26.19
C GLN A 290 -3.87 10.93 26.61
N ILE A 291 -3.89 9.60 26.48
CA ILE A 291 -2.75 8.73 26.69
C ILE A 291 -2.30 8.18 25.36
N SER A 292 -1.10 8.56 24.95
CA SER A 292 -0.43 8.06 23.74
C SER A 292 0.62 7.03 24.11
N VAL A 293 0.76 5.99 23.29
CA VAL A 293 1.84 5.00 23.45
C VAL A 293 2.59 4.80 22.15
N SER A 294 3.88 4.54 22.27
CA SER A 294 4.77 4.24 21.15
C SER A 294 5.80 3.19 21.56
N ASN A 295 6.66 2.77 20.60
CA ASN A 295 7.69 1.74 20.75
C ASN A 295 7.23 0.31 20.52
N SER A 296 7.86 -0.33 19.54
CA SER A 296 7.78 -1.76 19.20
C SER A 296 6.35 -2.33 18.99
N LEU A 297 5.41 -1.48 18.59
CA LEU A 297 4.02 -1.84 18.38
C LEU A 297 3.79 -2.45 17.00
N ASP A 298 2.94 -3.47 16.96
CA ASP A 298 2.31 -4.03 15.77
C ASP A 298 0.86 -4.43 16.09
N GLU A 299 0.14 -4.97 15.11
CA GLU A 299 -1.26 -5.34 15.24
C GLU A 299 -1.51 -6.34 16.37
N TYR A 300 -0.61 -7.29 16.60
CA TYR A 300 -0.77 -8.31 17.64
C TYR A 300 -0.54 -7.75 19.04
N ILE A 301 0.52 -6.97 19.22
CA ILE A 301 0.81 -6.30 20.49
C ILE A 301 -0.31 -5.33 20.85
N ILE A 302 -0.81 -4.54 19.88
CA ILE A 302 -1.92 -3.60 20.11
C ILE A 302 -3.16 -4.36 20.61
N GLN A 303 -3.54 -5.45 19.94
CA GLN A 303 -4.67 -6.27 20.39
C GLN A 303 -4.48 -6.80 21.81
N ASP A 304 -3.26 -7.26 22.11
CA ASP A 304 -2.98 -7.91 23.38
C ASP A 304 -3.02 -6.92 24.55
N ILE A 305 -2.38 -5.77 24.41
CA ILE A 305 -2.42 -4.74 25.46
C ILE A 305 -3.82 -4.17 25.66
N LEU A 306 -4.61 -4.02 24.58
CA LEU A 306 -6.02 -3.60 24.68
C LEU A 306 -6.87 -4.65 25.38
N ARG A 307 -6.67 -5.95 25.11
CA ARG A 307 -7.36 -7.05 25.81
C ARG A 307 -7.03 -7.06 27.30
N GLN A 308 -5.82 -6.65 27.70
CA GLN A 308 -5.41 -6.46 29.09
C GLN A 308 -5.98 -5.19 29.75
N GLY A 309 -6.80 -4.41 29.05
CA GLY A 309 -7.47 -3.23 29.57
C GLY A 309 -6.61 -1.97 29.56
N ALA A 310 -5.60 -1.88 28.70
CA ALA A 310 -4.82 -0.66 28.50
C ALA A 310 -5.72 0.54 28.18
N GLN A 311 -5.45 1.68 28.82
CA GLN A 311 -6.17 2.94 28.61
C GLN A 311 -5.36 3.81 27.66
N ILE A 312 -5.64 3.69 26.36
CA ILE A 312 -4.85 4.31 25.29
C ILE A 312 -5.81 4.99 24.31
N ASP A 313 -5.49 6.21 23.91
CA ASP A 313 -6.24 6.98 22.93
C ASP A 313 -5.52 7.04 21.57
N LEU A 314 -4.17 6.99 21.58
CA LEU A 314 -3.35 7.13 20.39
C LEU A 314 -2.17 6.17 20.39
N PHE A 315 -1.92 5.55 19.24
CA PHE A 315 -0.77 4.71 18.98
C PHE A 315 0.19 5.39 17.99
N GLY A 316 1.45 5.56 18.39
CA GLY A 316 2.56 5.92 17.51
C GLY A 316 3.30 4.66 17.07
N VAL A 317 3.07 4.20 15.83
CA VAL A 317 3.62 2.93 15.34
C VAL A 317 4.75 3.21 14.37
N GLY A 318 5.96 2.75 14.68
CA GLY A 318 7.17 3.10 13.93
C GLY A 318 7.73 1.93 13.12
N GLU A 319 8.85 1.36 13.61
CA GLU A 319 9.68 0.37 12.90
C GLU A 319 8.87 -0.76 12.28
N ARG A 320 8.03 -1.42 13.06
CA ARG A 320 7.32 -2.63 12.61
C ARG A 320 6.30 -2.37 11.51
N LEU A 321 5.79 -1.12 11.42
CA LEU A 321 4.91 -0.70 10.35
C LEU A 321 5.70 -0.35 9.10
N ILE A 322 6.65 0.63 9.20
CA ILE A 322 7.33 1.19 8.02
C ILE A 322 8.24 0.20 7.31
N THR A 323 8.70 -0.84 8.01
CA THR A 323 9.52 -1.91 7.44
C THR A 323 8.71 -3.16 7.11
N ALA A 324 7.41 -3.20 7.43
CA ALA A 324 6.58 -4.41 7.42
C ALA A 324 7.34 -5.61 8.01
N ARG A 325 7.94 -5.42 9.18
CA ARG A 325 8.98 -6.27 9.77
C ARG A 325 8.67 -7.77 9.79
N SER A 326 7.41 -8.14 9.98
CA SER A 326 6.97 -9.54 10.04
C SER A 326 7.09 -10.26 8.70
N GLU A 327 6.81 -9.55 7.60
CA GLU A 327 6.95 -10.05 6.23
C GLU A 327 7.26 -8.88 5.30
N PRO A 328 8.55 -8.57 5.04
CA PRO A 328 8.97 -7.35 4.33
C PRO A 328 8.90 -7.44 2.81
N VAL A 329 8.22 -8.44 2.26
CA VAL A 329 8.13 -8.69 0.81
C VAL A 329 6.67 -8.86 0.39
N PHE A 330 6.19 -7.99 -0.50
CA PHE A 330 4.85 -8.11 -1.09
C PHE A 330 4.77 -9.23 -2.13
N GLY A 331 5.84 -9.40 -2.91
CA GLY A 331 5.95 -10.49 -3.88
C GLY A 331 5.13 -10.29 -5.16
N GLY A 332 4.91 -9.05 -5.56
CA GLY A 332 4.33 -8.71 -6.85
C GLY A 332 5.19 -9.22 -8.00
N VAL A 333 4.55 -9.55 -9.10
CA VAL A 333 5.18 -10.02 -10.35
C VAL A 333 4.51 -9.38 -11.55
N TYR A 334 5.29 -9.21 -12.63
CA TYR A 334 4.82 -8.68 -13.91
C TYR A 334 5.02 -9.75 -14.97
N LYS A 335 3.95 -10.19 -15.65
CA LYS A 335 4.01 -11.38 -16.50
C LYS A 335 3.24 -11.20 -17.80
N LEU A 336 3.85 -11.64 -18.90
CA LEU A 336 3.21 -11.69 -20.20
C LEU A 336 1.98 -12.62 -20.16
N ALA A 337 0.82 -12.06 -20.50
CA ALA A 337 -0.46 -12.75 -20.51
C ALA A 337 -0.96 -13.06 -21.94
N ALA A 338 -0.64 -12.19 -22.91
CA ALA A 338 -1.00 -12.39 -24.31
C ALA A 338 -0.10 -11.55 -25.24
N VAL A 339 -0.13 -11.89 -26.53
CA VAL A 339 0.45 -11.11 -27.63
C VAL A 339 -0.57 -11.00 -28.76
N VAL A 340 -0.45 -9.97 -29.59
CA VAL A 340 -1.23 -9.87 -30.83
C VAL A 340 -0.42 -10.51 -31.96
N ASN A 341 -1.05 -11.41 -32.73
CA ASN A 341 -0.44 -12.01 -33.91
C ASN A 341 -0.54 -11.10 -35.15
N GLU A 342 0.00 -11.53 -36.27
CA GLU A 342 -0.02 -10.80 -37.54
C GLU A 342 -1.44 -10.59 -38.09
N ASP A 343 -2.38 -11.48 -37.74
CA ASP A 343 -3.80 -11.40 -38.13
C ASP A 343 -4.61 -10.46 -37.22
N GLY A 344 -3.95 -9.86 -36.19
CA GLY A 344 -4.59 -8.97 -35.21
C GLY A 344 -5.32 -9.70 -34.09
N GLU A 345 -5.16 -11.02 -33.95
CA GLU A 345 -5.80 -11.80 -32.91
C GLU A 345 -5.00 -11.80 -31.61
N VAL A 346 -5.67 -11.81 -30.48
CA VAL A 346 -5.06 -11.92 -29.16
C VAL A 346 -4.74 -13.39 -28.86
N VAL A 347 -3.46 -13.72 -28.87
CA VAL A 347 -2.95 -15.07 -28.61
C VAL A 347 -2.54 -15.17 -27.15
N PRO A 348 -3.22 -15.96 -26.32
CA PRO A 348 -2.91 -16.09 -24.91
C PRO A 348 -1.52 -16.73 -24.68
N LYS A 349 -0.83 -16.26 -23.65
CA LYS A 349 0.47 -16.77 -23.19
C LYS A 349 0.39 -17.19 -21.75
N ILE A 350 1.04 -18.29 -21.40
CA ILE A 350 1.08 -18.82 -20.05
C ILE A 350 2.50 -19.23 -19.67
N LYS A 351 2.90 -18.89 -18.46
CA LYS A 351 4.09 -19.48 -17.86
C LYS A 351 3.69 -20.70 -17.03
N ILE A 352 4.24 -21.85 -17.37
CA ILE A 352 4.07 -23.10 -16.62
C ILE A 352 5.19 -23.20 -15.58
N SER A 353 4.87 -23.73 -14.42
CA SER A 353 5.80 -23.95 -13.33
C SER A 353 5.40 -25.20 -12.57
N GLU A 354 6.37 -25.94 -12.05
CA GLU A 354 6.13 -27.06 -11.13
C GLU A 354 5.38 -26.62 -9.85
N ASN A 355 5.55 -25.37 -9.44
CA ASN A 355 4.75 -24.79 -8.38
C ASN A 355 3.45 -24.19 -8.97
N VAL A 356 2.31 -24.83 -8.70
CA VAL A 356 0.99 -24.46 -9.20
C VAL A 356 0.66 -22.98 -8.90
N GLY A 357 0.99 -22.48 -7.72
CA GLY A 357 0.77 -21.07 -7.34
C GLY A 357 1.59 -20.05 -8.17
N LYS A 358 2.52 -20.51 -9.02
CA LYS A 358 3.27 -19.67 -9.97
C LYS A 358 2.71 -19.69 -11.39
N ILE A 359 1.68 -20.48 -11.65
CA ILE A 359 0.99 -20.53 -12.95
C ILE A 359 0.15 -19.26 -13.09
N THR A 360 0.28 -18.59 -14.25
CA THR A 360 -0.39 -17.32 -14.52
C THR A 360 -1.78 -17.51 -15.13
N ASN A 361 -2.64 -16.53 -15.02
CA ASN A 361 -3.88 -16.45 -15.76
C ASN A 361 -3.60 -15.80 -17.13
N PRO A 362 -3.78 -16.54 -18.26
CA PRO A 362 -3.47 -16.04 -19.59
C PRO A 362 -4.55 -15.07 -20.11
N HIS A 363 -4.28 -14.48 -21.29
CA HIS A 363 -5.19 -13.64 -22.04
C HIS A 363 -5.34 -12.20 -21.52
N PHE A 364 -5.98 -11.33 -22.30
CA PHE A 364 -6.44 -10.03 -21.86
C PHE A 364 -7.77 -10.20 -21.11
N LYS A 365 -7.86 -9.65 -19.89
CA LYS A 365 -8.92 -9.96 -18.92
C LYS A 365 -9.60 -8.71 -18.39
N LYS A 366 -10.81 -8.90 -17.88
CA LYS A 366 -11.49 -7.97 -16.95
C LYS A 366 -11.57 -8.59 -15.58
N LEU A 367 -11.58 -7.72 -14.57
CA LEU A 367 -11.73 -8.08 -13.17
C LEU A 367 -12.98 -7.42 -12.61
N TYR A 368 -13.94 -8.21 -12.19
CA TYR A 368 -15.18 -7.76 -11.54
C TYR A 368 -15.20 -8.14 -10.08
N ARG A 369 -15.74 -7.27 -9.23
CA ARG A 369 -16.14 -7.58 -7.87
C ARG A 369 -17.67 -7.64 -7.78
N PHE A 370 -18.19 -8.74 -7.25
CA PHE A 370 -19.62 -8.91 -7.01
C PHE A 370 -19.97 -8.43 -5.60
N ILE A 371 -20.85 -7.45 -5.52
CA ILE A 371 -21.35 -6.87 -4.28
C ILE A 371 -22.79 -7.30 -4.09
N GLY A 372 -23.12 -7.97 -2.97
CA GLY A 372 -24.46 -8.37 -2.64
C GLY A 372 -25.34 -7.16 -2.33
N ASN A 373 -26.48 -7.01 -3.07
CA ASN A 373 -27.36 -5.87 -2.90
C ASN A 373 -28.04 -5.82 -1.54
N ASP A 374 -28.29 -6.98 -0.92
CA ASP A 374 -28.93 -7.08 0.40
C ASP A 374 -27.97 -6.73 1.55
N THR A 375 -26.67 -6.99 1.37
CA THR A 375 -25.68 -6.91 2.44
C THR A 375 -24.68 -5.76 2.26
N GLY A 376 -24.51 -5.26 1.04
CA GLY A 376 -23.41 -4.37 0.67
C GLY A 376 -22.02 -5.01 0.77
N LYS A 377 -21.94 -6.34 0.94
CA LYS A 377 -20.69 -7.07 1.13
C LYS A 377 -20.16 -7.63 -0.19
N ALA A 378 -18.84 -7.65 -0.33
CA ALA A 378 -18.16 -8.32 -1.42
C ALA A 378 -18.35 -9.83 -1.31
N ILE A 379 -18.82 -10.46 -2.38
CA ILE A 379 -19.15 -11.89 -2.44
C ILE A 379 -17.97 -12.67 -3.00
N ALA A 380 -17.45 -12.22 -4.13
CA ALA A 380 -16.35 -12.82 -4.89
C ALA A 380 -15.77 -11.82 -5.87
N ASP A 381 -14.54 -12.04 -6.30
CA ASP A 381 -13.98 -11.40 -7.49
C ASP A 381 -13.97 -12.40 -8.65
N TYR A 382 -14.19 -11.89 -9.85
CA TYR A 382 -14.41 -12.70 -11.03
C TYR A 382 -13.58 -12.20 -12.21
N LEU A 383 -12.69 -13.07 -12.69
CA LEU A 383 -11.88 -12.80 -13.87
C LEU A 383 -12.53 -13.44 -15.11
N CYS A 384 -12.72 -12.66 -16.14
CA CYS A 384 -13.19 -13.14 -17.44
C CYS A 384 -12.33 -12.62 -18.58
N VAL A 385 -12.46 -13.21 -19.76
CA VAL A 385 -11.80 -12.70 -20.96
C VAL A 385 -12.39 -11.31 -21.29
N TYR A 386 -11.59 -10.39 -21.79
CA TYR A 386 -11.98 -8.99 -21.99
C TYR A 386 -13.22 -8.80 -22.88
N ASP A 387 -13.48 -9.70 -23.81
CA ASP A 387 -14.66 -9.69 -24.69
C ASP A 387 -15.94 -10.24 -24.04
N GLU A 388 -15.83 -10.80 -22.83
CA GLU A 388 -16.99 -11.21 -22.04
C GLU A 388 -17.61 -10.02 -21.32
N THR A 389 -18.92 -10.06 -21.11
CA THR A 389 -19.65 -9.10 -20.29
C THR A 389 -20.40 -9.85 -19.20
N VAL A 390 -20.41 -9.30 -18.00
CA VAL A 390 -21.22 -9.80 -16.89
C VAL A 390 -22.55 -9.05 -16.89
N ASP A 391 -23.65 -9.80 -16.99
CA ASP A 391 -25.01 -9.27 -16.85
C ASP A 391 -25.47 -9.53 -15.40
N ASP A 392 -25.41 -8.52 -14.56
CA ASP A 392 -25.76 -8.63 -13.14
C ASP A 392 -27.27 -8.64 -12.86
N SER A 393 -28.10 -8.56 -13.92
CA SER A 393 -29.53 -8.85 -13.84
C SER A 393 -29.85 -10.36 -13.85
N GLN A 394 -28.85 -11.20 -14.14
CA GLN A 394 -28.98 -12.65 -14.21
C GLN A 394 -28.14 -13.32 -13.10
N ASP A 395 -28.60 -14.49 -12.65
CA ASP A 395 -27.81 -15.33 -11.75
C ASP A 395 -26.56 -15.84 -12.48
N ILE A 396 -25.42 -15.87 -11.79
CA ILE A 396 -24.16 -16.38 -12.33
C ILE A 396 -23.61 -17.52 -11.46
N GLU A 397 -23.22 -18.62 -12.08
CA GLU A 397 -22.49 -19.67 -11.40
C GLU A 397 -20.98 -19.37 -11.44
N ILE A 398 -20.37 -19.33 -10.27
CA ILE A 398 -18.92 -19.20 -10.08
C ILE A 398 -18.36 -20.49 -9.49
N PHE A 399 -17.07 -20.75 -9.70
CA PHE A 399 -16.42 -21.95 -9.21
C PHE A 399 -14.93 -21.71 -8.92
N ASP A 400 -14.43 -22.41 -7.91
CA ASP A 400 -13.00 -22.43 -7.56
C ASP A 400 -12.20 -23.00 -8.75
N PRO A 401 -11.26 -22.24 -9.35
CA PRO A 401 -10.53 -22.68 -10.55
C PRO A 401 -9.62 -23.90 -10.30
N GLU A 402 -9.22 -24.17 -9.06
CA GLU A 402 -8.39 -25.33 -8.69
C GLU A 402 -9.22 -26.50 -8.18
N ALA A 403 -10.46 -26.22 -7.68
CA ALA A 403 -11.37 -27.20 -7.13
C ALA A 403 -12.77 -27.07 -7.76
N THR A 404 -12.87 -27.35 -9.05
CA THR A 404 -14.04 -27.07 -9.92
C THR A 404 -15.38 -27.68 -9.45
N TRP A 405 -15.37 -28.60 -8.52
CA TRP A 405 -16.58 -29.13 -7.85
C TRP A 405 -17.15 -28.17 -6.80
N LYS A 406 -16.37 -27.19 -6.31
CA LYS A 406 -16.86 -26.15 -5.42
C LYS A 406 -17.48 -25.05 -6.27
N ARG A 407 -18.80 -25.06 -6.35
CA ARG A 407 -19.58 -24.13 -7.14
C ARG A 407 -20.56 -23.35 -6.28
N LYS A 408 -20.85 -22.12 -6.69
CA LYS A 408 -21.80 -21.24 -6.01
C LYS A 408 -22.57 -20.43 -7.07
N THR A 409 -23.89 -20.40 -6.94
CA THR A 409 -24.72 -19.46 -7.68
C THR A 409 -24.76 -18.13 -6.92
N VAL A 410 -24.41 -17.04 -7.58
CA VAL A 410 -24.52 -15.68 -7.08
C VAL A 410 -25.75 -15.05 -7.70
N TYR A 411 -26.60 -14.51 -6.85
CA TYR A 411 -27.85 -13.84 -7.22
C TYR A 411 -27.98 -12.52 -6.46
N ASN A 412 -28.83 -11.61 -6.96
CA ASN A 412 -29.09 -10.30 -6.36
C ASN A 412 -27.80 -9.54 -5.99
N TYR A 413 -26.97 -9.31 -6.98
CA TYR A 413 -25.66 -8.67 -6.83
C TYR A 413 -25.49 -7.52 -7.85
N THR A 414 -24.51 -6.67 -7.61
CA THR A 414 -23.99 -5.70 -8.59
C THR A 414 -22.57 -6.10 -8.97
N ALA A 415 -22.29 -6.17 -10.26
CA ALA A 415 -20.95 -6.45 -10.79
C ALA A 415 -20.20 -5.15 -11.05
N LYS A 416 -19.18 -4.87 -10.24
CA LYS A 416 -18.32 -3.68 -10.38
C LYS A 416 -17.02 -4.06 -11.06
N GLU A 417 -16.75 -3.51 -12.24
CA GLU A 417 -15.42 -3.62 -12.84
C GLU A 417 -14.41 -2.85 -11.99
N LEU A 418 -13.32 -3.51 -11.56
CA LEU A 418 -12.36 -2.93 -10.62
C LEU A 418 -11.25 -2.16 -11.31
N GLN A 419 -10.80 -2.61 -12.50
CA GLN A 419 -9.79 -1.89 -13.24
C GLN A 419 -10.41 -0.73 -14.01
N VAL A 420 -9.77 0.43 -13.92
CA VAL A 420 -10.15 1.63 -14.67
C VAL A 420 -9.04 2.01 -15.65
N PRO A 421 -9.35 2.65 -16.79
CA PRO A 421 -8.34 3.11 -17.73
C PRO A 421 -7.50 4.24 -17.08
N ILE A 422 -6.18 4.10 -17.12
CA ILE A 422 -5.21 5.08 -16.63
C ILE A 422 -4.59 5.83 -17.80
N PHE A 423 -4.03 5.08 -18.77
CA PHE A 423 -3.52 5.62 -20.03
C PHE A 423 -4.26 4.99 -21.19
N GLN A 424 -4.51 5.78 -22.22
CA GLN A 424 -5.04 5.33 -23.52
C GLN A 424 -4.22 5.94 -24.65
N SER A 425 -3.62 5.09 -25.47
CA SER A 425 -2.69 5.50 -26.53
C SER A 425 -1.61 6.48 -26.02
N GLY A 426 -1.01 6.14 -24.88
CA GLY A 426 0.03 6.95 -24.21
C GLY A 426 -0.46 8.22 -23.52
N LYS A 427 -1.75 8.50 -23.53
CA LYS A 427 -2.31 9.70 -22.90
C LYS A 427 -2.95 9.37 -21.57
N LEU A 428 -2.63 10.12 -20.52
CA LEU A 428 -3.28 10.02 -19.23
C LEU A 428 -4.77 10.39 -19.36
N VAL A 429 -5.66 9.46 -18.99
CA VAL A 429 -7.12 9.66 -18.99
C VAL A 429 -7.72 9.58 -17.59
N TYR A 430 -6.96 9.13 -16.62
CA TYR A 430 -7.37 9.01 -15.22
C TYR A 430 -7.12 10.32 -14.46
N LYS A 431 -8.10 10.69 -13.65
CA LYS A 431 -7.95 11.79 -12.69
C LYS A 431 -7.78 11.20 -11.30
N SER A 432 -6.58 11.29 -10.75
CA SER A 432 -6.29 10.83 -9.39
C SER A 432 -7.14 11.59 -8.37
N PRO A 433 -7.83 10.89 -7.45
CA PRO A 433 -8.46 11.52 -6.30
C PRO A 433 -7.41 12.11 -5.35
N SER A 434 -7.82 13.00 -4.46
CA SER A 434 -6.96 13.45 -3.35
C SER A 434 -6.61 12.29 -2.43
N LEU A 435 -5.47 12.37 -1.75
CA LEU A 435 -5.04 11.30 -0.84
C LEU A 435 -6.04 11.04 0.29
N SER A 436 -6.75 12.09 0.76
CA SER A 436 -7.81 11.94 1.75
C SER A 436 -9.04 11.19 1.21
N GLU A 437 -9.39 11.38 -0.06
CA GLU A 437 -10.45 10.61 -0.73
C GLU A 437 -10.03 9.16 -0.91
N ILE A 438 -8.77 8.90 -1.28
CA ILE A 438 -8.22 7.54 -1.39
C ILE A 438 -8.26 6.81 -0.04
N ARG A 439 -7.87 7.48 1.05
CA ARG A 439 -7.95 6.93 2.41
C ARG A 439 -9.39 6.59 2.80
N LYS A 440 -10.32 7.52 2.56
CA LYS A 440 -11.74 7.30 2.83
C LYS A 440 -12.27 6.11 2.04
N TYR A 441 -11.98 6.07 0.74
CA TYR A 441 -12.34 4.97 -0.14
C TYR A 441 -11.78 3.63 0.36
N CYS A 442 -10.51 3.59 0.77
CA CYS A 442 -9.90 2.39 1.33
C CYS A 442 -10.68 1.85 2.53
N LEU A 443 -11.01 2.69 3.49
CA LEU A 443 -11.75 2.28 4.68
C LEU A 443 -13.15 1.76 4.32
N GLU A 444 -13.87 2.47 3.43
CA GLU A 444 -15.17 2.06 2.93
C GLU A 444 -15.11 0.71 2.19
N GLN A 445 -14.08 0.50 1.35
CA GLN A 445 -13.93 -0.77 0.62
C GLN A 445 -13.54 -1.93 1.55
N VAL A 446 -12.70 -1.71 2.55
CA VAL A 446 -12.40 -2.72 3.57
C VAL A 446 -13.65 -3.10 4.37
N ASP A 447 -14.54 -2.16 4.61
CA ASP A 447 -15.81 -2.43 5.30
C ASP A 447 -16.77 -3.29 4.48
N THR A 448 -16.62 -3.34 3.15
CA THR A 448 -17.41 -4.26 2.31
C THR A 448 -16.98 -5.73 2.50
N LEU A 449 -15.80 -6.00 3.00
CA LEU A 449 -15.33 -7.36 3.25
C LEU A 449 -16.02 -7.95 4.48
N TRP A 450 -16.23 -9.28 4.46
CA TRP A 450 -16.72 -10.03 5.61
C TRP A 450 -15.70 -10.05 6.74
N ASP A 451 -16.15 -10.10 7.98
CA ASP A 451 -15.26 -10.10 9.15
C ASP A 451 -14.34 -11.31 9.19
N GLU A 452 -14.78 -12.45 8.66
CA GLU A 452 -13.99 -13.66 8.53
C GLU A 452 -12.77 -13.47 7.62
N VAL A 453 -12.89 -12.69 6.55
CA VAL A 453 -11.76 -12.34 5.64
C VAL A 453 -10.80 -11.36 6.31
N LYS A 454 -11.29 -10.55 7.24
CA LYS A 454 -10.52 -9.53 7.94
C LYS A 454 -9.74 -10.05 9.15
N ARG A 455 -9.84 -11.34 9.53
CA ARG A 455 -9.07 -11.90 10.65
C ARG A 455 -7.57 -11.73 10.44
N PHE A 456 -6.84 -11.54 11.53
CA PHE A 456 -5.38 -11.49 11.47
C PHE A 456 -4.76 -12.89 11.39
N ASP A 457 -5.39 -13.85 12.06
CA ASP A 457 -4.98 -15.24 12.05
C ASP A 457 -6.05 -16.09 11.37
N ASN A 458 -5.62 -16.98 10.48
CA ASN A 458 -6.45 -17.91 9.74
C ASN A 458 -7.71 -17.25 9.14
N PRO A 459 -7.56 -16.21 8.30
CA PRO A 459 -8.68 -15.58 7.63
C PRO A 459 -9.39 -16.57 6.71
N GLN A 460 -10.69 -16.36 6.50
CA GLN A 460 -11.42 -17.07 5.46
C GLN A 460 -10.86 -16.68 4.09
N THR A 461 -10.59 -17.66 3.26
CA THR A 461 -10.18 -17.42 1.87
C THR A 461 -11.31 -16.72 1.11
N TYR A 462 -10.99 -15.60 0.48
CA TYR A 462 -11.89 -14.90 -0.41
C TYR A 462 -11.90 -15.56 -1.79
N TYR A 463 -13.04 -15.60 -2.44
CA TYR A 463 -13.20 -16.24 -3.75
C TYR A 463 -12.70 -15.33 -4.87
N VAL A 464 -11.73 -15.83 -5.65
CA VAL A 464 -11.24 -15.22 -6.89
C VAL A 464 -11.42 -16.27 -7.99
N ASP A 465 -12.51 -16.17 -8.71
CA ASP A 465 -12.97 -17.20 -9.62
C ASP A 465 -12.76 -16.79 -11.08
N LEU A 466 -12.71 -17.78 -11.97
CA LEU A 466 -12.54 -17.57 -13.41
C LEU A 466 -13.85 -17.82 -14.17
N SER A 467 -14.07 -17.09 -15.27
CA SER A 467 -15.10 -17.48 -16.22
C SER A 467 -14.78 -18.85 -16.83
N GLN A 468 -15.79 -19.57 -17.24
CA GLN A 468 -15.60 -20.86 -17.90
C GLN A 468 -14.68 -20.73 -19.13
N LYS A 469 -14.86 -19.66 -19.94
CA LYS A 469 -14.04 -19.39 -21.13
C LYS A 469 -12.57 -19.18 -20.76
N LEU A 470 -12.30 -18.38 -19.73
CA LEU A 470 -10.93 -18.12 -19.28
C LEU A 470 -10.28 -19.39 -18.68
N TRP A 471 -11.06 -20.16 -17.93
CA TRP A 471 -10.61 -21.44 -17.37
C TRP A 471 -10.26 -22.43 -18.49
N ASP A 472 -11.12 -22.59 -19.51
CA ASP A 472 -10.89 -23.48 -20.66
C ASP A 472 -9.61 -23.10 -21.42
N ILE A 473 -9.38 -21.80 -21.65
CA ILE A 473 -8.15 -21.29 -22.27
C ILE A 473 -6.92 -21.66 -21.42
N LYS A 474 -6.97 -21.39 -20.11
CA LYS A 474 -5.85 -21.67 -19.19
C LYS A 474 -5.50 -23.16 -19.19
N TYR A 475 -6.49 -24.02 -19.01
CA TYR A 475 -6.26 -25.47 -18.95
C TYR A 475 -5.93 -26.08 -20.29
N GLY A 476 -6.49 -25.53 -21.39
CA GLY A 476 -6.08 -25.90 -22.76
C GLY A 476 -4.60 -25.64 -23.01
N LEU A 477 -4.08 -24.49 -22.58
CA LEU A 477 -2.66 -24.16 -22.67
C LEU A 477 -1.78 -25.04 -21.78
N LEU A 478 -2.22 -25.34 -20.56
CA LEU A 478 -1.52 -26.27 -19.68
C LEU A 478 -1.39 -27.64 -20.30
N LYS A 479 -2.49 -28.18 -20.83
CA LYS A 479 -2.55 -29.50 -21.47
C LYS A 479 -1.72 -29.59 -22.74
N LYS A 480 -1.57 -28.48 -23.48
CA LYS A 480 -0.77 -28.43 -24.72
C LYS A 480 0.73 -28.45 -24.45
N ASN A 481 1.16 -27.92 -23.30
CA ASN A 481 2.57 -27.71 -23.00
C ASN A 481 3.07 -28.61 -21.85
N SER A 482 2.24 -29.52 -21.31
CA SER A 482 2.60 -30.59 -20.40
C SER A 482 2.87 -31.89 -21.17
#